data_568be0c6c0070062753cc84e1761b401
#
_entry.id   568be0c6c0070062753cc84e1761b401
#
_cell.length_a   1.000
_cell.length_b   1.000
_cell.length_c   1.000
_cell.angle_alpha   90.00
_cell.angle_beta   90.00
_cell.angle_gamma   90.00
#
_symmetry.space_group_name_H-M   'P 1'
#
loop_
_entity.id
_entity.type
_entity.pdbx_description
1 polymer ?
#
loop_
_entity_poly.entity_id
_entity_poly.type
_entity_poly.pdbx_seq_one_letter_code
_entity_poly.pdbx_strand_id
1 'polypeptide(L)'
;MNTRDDRENSAKAETPRRDFIREIIDEHNRTGRFGQRVHTRFPPEPNGYLHIGHAKSICLNYGLAEEYGGKFNLRMDDTNPEKEETEYVNSIIEDVRWLGAGWVGMREDDPRAGVLWASNYFDQMYEFAIEAIKKGRAYVCDLTAEEVSRTRGTLTAPGQESPYRNRSVEENLELFERMRRGEVPDGTKTLRAKIDMAHPNLNMRDPVMYRIVHATHHNTGDRWCIYPMYDWAHGFEDSLEGITHSICTLEFENHRPLYDWFIEIINEGRTDDGSGPWGKKIHHPQQIEFARLNLTYTVMSKRRLLQLVKEGYVRGWDDPRMPTISGMRRRGFTPEAIREFCRRIGVSKVESTVDV
;
A
#
# COMPACT_ATOMS: atom_id res chain seq x y z
N MET A 1 -47.32 50.73 6.13
CA MET A 1 -47.51 49.29 6.42
C MET A 1 -46.70 48.51 5.37
N ASN A 2 -45.44 48.19 5.68
CA ASN A 2 -44.54 47.44 4.81
C ASN A 2 -44.20 46.14 5.52
N THR A 3 -44.80 45.08 5.07
CA THR A 3 -44.48 43.71 5.49
C THR A 3 -43.27 43.26 4.76
N ARG A 4 -42.14 43.15 5.48
CA ARG A 4 -40.94 42.48 4.99
C ARG A 4 -41.18 40.98 4.98
N ASP A 5 -41.06 40.41 3.80
CA ASP A 5 -41.10 38.97 3.54
C ASP A 5 -39.70 38.40 3.92
N ASP A 6 -39.64 37.78 5.10
CA ASP A 6 -38.46 37.02 5.55
C ASP A 6 -38.45 35.68 4.81
N ARG A 7 -37.75 35.65 3.66
CA ARG A 7 -37.41 34.38 3.00
C ARG A 7 -36.28 33.74 3.76
N GLU A 8 -36.60 32.81 4.63
CA GLU A 8 -35.67 31.85 5.19
C GLU A 8 -34.96 31.12 4.06
N ASN A 9 -33.68 31.45 3.88
CA ASN A 9 -32.78 30.78 2.98
C ASN A 9 -32.29 29.49 3.68
N SER A 10 -33.11 28.44 3.70
CA SER A 10 -32.68 27.12 4.14
C SER A 10 -31.67 26.61 3.12
N ALA A 11 -30.40 26.75 3.45
CA ALA A 11 -29.33 26.06 2.77
C ALA A 11 -29.62 24.55 2.80
N LYS A 12 -30.15 24.00 1.71
CA LYS A 12 -30.25 22.56 1.52
C LYS A 12 -28.81 22.03 1.65
N ALA A 13 -28.56 21.26 2.70
CA ALA A 13 -27.33 20.47 2.81
C ALA A 13 -27.23 19.63 1.52
N GLU A 14 -26.30 19.96 0.65
CA GLU A 14 -26.01 19.16 -0.54
C GLU A 14 -25.67 17.75 -0.05
N THR A 15 -26.50 16.79 -0.39
CA THR A 15 -26.21 15.38 -0.19
C THR A 15 -24.86 15.11 -0.85
N PRO A 16 -23.85 14.58 -0.14
CA PRO A 16 -22.54 14.33 -0.72
C PRO A 16 -22.72 13.51 -1.99
N ARG A 17 -22.11 13.98 -3.10
CA ARG A 17 -22.19 13.30 -4.39
C ARG A 17 -21.60 11.90 -4.19
N ARG A 18 -22.42 10.84 -4.29
CA ARG A 18 -21.97 9.46 -4.14
C ARG A 18 -21.04 9.11 -5.30
N ASP A 19 -19.85 8.64 -4.96
CA ASP A 19 -18.88 8.10 -5.91
C ASP A 19 -18.90 6.56 -5.86
N PHE A 20 -18.25 5.93 -6.83
CA PHE A 20 -18.24 4.48 -6.99
C PHE A 20 -17.64 3.72 -5.77
N ILE A 21 -16.72 4.34 -5.00
CA ILE A 21 -16.16 3.71 -3.78
C ILE A 21 -17.24 3.63 -2.70
N ARG A 22 -17.99 4.72 -2.50
CA ARG A 22 -19.11 4.75 -1.56
C ARG A 22 -20.21 3.76 -1.97
N GLU A 23 -20.50 3.64 -3.27
CA GLU A 23 -21.43 2.63 -3.78
C GLU A 23 -20.98 1.19 -3.44
N ILE A 24 -19.70 0.89 -3.58
CA ILE A 24 -19.12 -0.41 -3.19
C ILE A 24 -19.23 -0.63 -1.68
N ILE A 25 -18.90 0.36 -0.86
CA ILE A 25 -18.98 0.25 0.61
C ILE A 25 -20.45 0.04 1.04
N ASP A 26 -21.38 0.79 0.47
CA ASP A 26 -22.82 0.66 0.75
C ASP A 26 -23.32 -0.75 0.40
N GLU A 27 -22.91 -1.30 -0.74
CA GLU A 27 -23.24 -2.66 -1.14
C GLU A 27 -22.65 -3.70 -0.17
N HIS A 28 -21.39 -3.53 0.26
CA HIS A 28 -20.77 -4.41 1.24
C HIS A 28 -21.49 -4.35 2.60
N ASN A 29 -21.89 -3.16 3.03
CA ASN A 29 -22.64 -2.99 4.27
C ASN A 29 -24.04 -3.62 4.16
N ARG A 30 -24.71 -3.45 3.02
CA ARG A 30 -26.02 -4.05 2.75
C ARG A 30 -25.97 -5.58 2.73
N THR A 31 -24.92 -6.16 2.15
CA THR A 31 -24.74 -7.62 2.04
C THR A 31 -24.08 -8.24 3.28
N GLY A 32 -23.57 -7.44 4.19
CA GLY A 32 -22.86 -7.89 5.37
C GLY A 32 -21.48 -8.49 5.10
N ARG A 33 -20.89 -8.21 3.92
CA ARG A 33 -19.58 -8.78 3.49
C ARG A 33 -18.49 -8.65 4.54
N PHE A 34 -18.41 -7.50 5.20
CA PHE A 34 -17.43 -7.24 6.27
C PHE A 34 -18.09 -6.99 7.64
N GLY A 35 -19.33 -7.46 7.84
CA GLY A 35 -20.06 -7.23 9.10
C GLY A 35 -20.30 -5.74 9.36
N GLN A 36 -20.60 -4.97 8.31
CA GLN A 36 -20.79 -3.51 8.35
C GLN A 36 -19.57 -2.71 8.85
N ARG A 37 -18.39 -3.32 8.83
CA ARG A 37 -17.15 -2.61 9.19
C ARG A 37 -16.57 -1.89 7.98
N VAL A 38 -16.06 -0.68 8.21
CA VAL A 38 -15.22 0.05 7.26
C VAL A 38 -13.89 0.33 7.93
N HIS A 39 -12.83 -0.25 7.41
CA HIS A 39 -11.48 -0.08 7.92
C HIS A 39 -10.54 0.17 6.73
N THR A 40 -9.98 1.36 6.69
CA THR A 40 -9.09 1.83 5.63
C THR A 40 -7.69 2.11 6.18
N ARG A 41 -6.75 2.40 5.32
CA ARG A 41 -5.37 2.75 5.73
C ARG A 41 -4.70 3.67 4.71
N PHE A 42 -3.66 4.35 5.17
CA PHE A 42 -2.67 5.04 4.35
C PHE A 42 -1.30 4.41 4.62
N PRO A 43 -0.69 3.70 3.63
CA PRO A 43 0.55 2.95 3.82
C PRO A 43 1.72 3.59 3.05
N PRO A 44 2.25 4.75 3.46
CA PRO A 44 3.35 5.37 2.76
C PRO A 44 4.68 4.64 2.98
N GLU A 45 5.51 4.55 1.93
CA GLU A 45 6.93 4.20 2.05
C GLU A 45 7.68 5.42 2.63
N PRO A 46 8.40 5.27 3.77
CA PRO A 46 9.05 6.40 4.46
C PRO A 46 10.39 6.78 3.80
N ASN A 47 10.35 7.10 2.51
CA ASN A 47 11.50 7.42 1.67
C ASN A 47 11.44 8.84 1.05
N GLY A 48 10.67 9.77 1.64
CA GLY A 48 10.54 11.19 1.28
C GLY A 48 9.29 11.85 1.84
N TYR A 49 9.18 13.15 1.59
CA TYR A 49 8.06 13.96 2.03
C TYR A 49 6.78 13.69 1.22
N LEU A 50 5.64 13.81 1.89
CA LEU A 50 4.34 13.69 1.24
C LEU A 50 4.06 14.94 0.38
N HIS A 51 3.34 14.74 -0.72
CA HIS A 51 2.90 15.81 -1.61
C HIS A 51 1.36 15.83 -1.73
N ILE A 52 0.82 16.82 -2.42
CA ILE A 52 -0.63 17.02 -2.58
C ILE A 52 -1.37 15.78 -3.12
N GLY A 53 -0.71 14.95 -3.93
CA GLY A 53 -1.29 13.67 -4.38
C GLY A 53 -1.52 12.70 -3.22
N HIS A 54 -0.62 12.65 -2.24
CA HIS A 54 -0.79 11.87 -1.02
C HIS A 54 -1.90 12.45 -0.13
N ALA A 55 -2.04 13.79 -0.07
CA ALA A 55 -3.13 14.41 0.66
C ALA A 55 -4.51 13.94 0.15
N LYS A 56 -4.68 13.79 -1.18
CA LYS A 56 -5.92 13.23 -1.76
C LYS A 56 -6.19 11.82 -1.23
N SER A 57 -5.18 10.96 -1.17
CA SER A 57 -5.33 9.58 -0.66
C SER A 57 -5.65 9.56 0.84
N ILE A 58 -4.96 10.39 1.64
CA ILE A 58 -5.19 10.51 3.08
C ILE A 58 -6.63 10.98 3.35
N CYS A 59 -7.04 12.08 2.71
CA CYS A 59 -8.38 12.65 2.88
C CYS A 59 -9.48 11.67 2.46
N LEU A 60 -9.26 10.87 1.41
CA LEU A 60 -10.20 9.86 0.96
C LEU A 60 -10.32 8.71 1.97
N ASN A 61 -9.20 8.08 2.33
CA ASN A 61 -9.19 6.92 3.22
C ASN A 61 -9.71 7.28 4.63
N TYR A 62 -9.21 8.37 5.20
CA TYR A 62 -9.66 8.87 6.49
C TYR A 62 -11.13 9.32 6.44
N GLY A 63 -11.50 10.10 5.43
CA GLY A 63 -12.87 10.59 5.28
C GLY A 63 -13.91 9.48 5.14
N LEU A 64 -13.58 8.38 4.44
CA LEU A 64 -14.46 7.20 4.37
C LEU A 64 -14.59 6.51 5.73
N ALA A 65 -13.47 6.33 6.45
CA ALA A 65 -13.53 5.76 7.79
C ALA A 65 -14.40 6.61 8.72
N GLU A 66 -14.24 7.93 8.70
CA GLU A 66 -15.03 8.87 9.50
C GLU A 66 -16.52 8.84 9.11
N GLU A 67 -16.83 8.91 7.81
CA GLU A 67 -18.20 8.91 7.27
C GLU A 67 -19.01 7.66 7.68
N TYR A 68 -18.35 6.50 7.68
CA TYR A 68 -18.98 5.23 8.01
C TYR A 68 -18.77 4.79 9.48
N GLY A 69 -18.26 5.66 10.35
CA GLY A 69 -17.97 5.31 11.75
C GLY A 69 -16.98 4.18 11.92
N GLY A 70 -16.07 4.05 10.97
CA GLY A 70 -15.08 2.98 10.86
C GLY A 70 -13.74 3.32 11.50
N LYS A 71 -12.67 2.73 10.95
CA LYS A 71 -11.30 2.88 11.43
C LYS A 71 -10.36 3.26 10.29
N PHE A 72 -9.31 3.99 10.64
CA PHE A 72 -8.23 4.34 9.73
C PHE A 72 -6.88 4.00 10.37
N ASN A 73 -5.99 3.33 9.63
CA ASN A 73 -4.63 3.02 10.06
C ASN A 73 -3.61 3.88 9.30
N LEU A 74 -2.56 4.29 9.99
CA LEU A 74 -1.32 4.77 9.39
C LEU A 74 -0.28 3.66 9.50
N ARG A 75 0.19 3.13 8.36
CA ARG A 75 1.21 2.08 8.30
C ARG A 75 2.39 2.55 7.46
N MET A 76 3.58 2.51 8.02
CA MET A 76 4.80 2.73 7.25
C MET A 76 5.18 1.45 6.51
N ASP A 77 5.33 1.54 5.18
CA ASP A 77 5.85 0.45 4.36
C ASP A 77 7.40 0.45 4.44
N ASP A 78 7.91 -0.23 5.45
CA ASP A 78 9.34 -0.40 5.73
C ASP A 78 9.87 -1.76 5.26
N THR A 79 9.38 -2.26 4.14
CA THR A 79 9.85 -3.53 3.53
C THR A 79 11.25 -3.45 2.93
N ASN A 80 11.79 -2.24 2.70
CA ASN A 80 13.10 -2.02 2.14
C ASN A 80 14.09 -1.45 3.17
N PRO A 81 15.06 -2.24 3.68
CA PRO A 81 15.95 -1.82 4.76
C PRO A 81 16.87 -0.64 4.41
N GLU A 82 17.12 -0.39 3.12
CA GLU A 82 18.12 0.59 2.67
C GLU A 82 17.58 2.03 2.53
N LYS A 83 16.27 2.27 2.70
CA LYS A 83 15.65 3.53 2.26
C LYS A 83 15.00 4.36 3.34
N GLU A 84 15.15 4.01 4.60
CA GLU A 84 14.37 4.63 5.64
C GLU A 84 15.15 5.63 6.47
N GLU A 85 14.68 6.89 6.44
CA GLU A 85 15.23 7.98 7.24
C GLU A 85 14.19 8.42 8.28
N THR A 86 14.62 8.54 9.53
CA THR A 86 13.77 9.02 10.65
C THR A 86 13.11 10.37 10.34
N GLU A 87 13.77 11.22 9.56
CA GLU A 87 13.22 12.50 9.10
C GLU A 87 11.93 12.31 8.31
N TYR A 88 11.91 11.36 7.36
CA TYR A 88 10.73 11.12 6.52
C TYR A 88 9.57 10.55 7.33
N VAL A 89 9.84 9.62 8.24
CA VAL A 89 8.82 9.09 9.17
C VAL A 89 8.16 10.22 9.96
N ASN A 90 8.95 11.09 10.58
CA ASN A 90 8.43 12.19 11.37
C ASN A 90 7.63 13.18 10.51
N SER A 91 8.12 13.51 9.31
CA SER A 91 7.41 14.38 8.36
C SER A 91 6.06 13.78 7.94
N ILE A 92 6.01 12.48 7.64
CA ILE A 92 4.76 11.79 7.28
C ILE A 92 3.74 11.86 8.41
N ILE A 93 4.15 11.54 9.63
CA ILE A 93 3.30 11.60 10.82
C ILE A 93 2.76 13.03 11.03
N GLU A 94 3.63 14.02 10.95
CA GLU A 94 3.27 15.43 11.10
C GLU A 94 2.26 15.87 10.02
N ASP A 95 2.50 15.52 8.77
CA ASP A 95 1.64 15.89 7.64
C ASP A 95 0.24 15.24 7.74
N VAL A 96 0.16 13.95 8.13
CA VAL A 96 -1.12 13.26 8.33
C VAL A 96 -1.90 13.90 9.48
N ARG A 97 -1.24 14.19 10.62
CA ARG A 97 -1.87 14.90 11.76
C ARG A 97 -2.31 16.32 11.37
N TRP A 98 -1.48 17.04 10.67
CA TRP A 98 -1.80 18.41 10.23
C TRP A 98 -3.01 18.43 9.29
N LEU A 99 -3.19 17.43 8.42
CA LEU A 99 -4.39 17.28 7.62
C LEU A 99 -5.65 16.93 8.45
N GLY A 100 -5.52 16.71 9.75
CA GLY A 100 -6.62 16.35 10.64
C GLY A 100 -7.01 14.87 10.60
N ALA A 101 -6.19 14.01 9.98
CA ALA A 101 -6.43 12.58 9.94
C ALA A 101 -5.87 11.91 11.20
N GLY A 102 -6.75 11.34 12.02
CA GLY A 102 -6.39 10.50 13.17
C GLY A 102 -6.39 9.02 12.79
N TRP A 103 -5.52 8.23 13.40
CA TRP A 103 -5.44 6.77 13.18
C TRP A 103 -5.67 6.00 14.48
N VAL A 104 -5.91 4.71 14.35
CA VAL A 104 -6.13 3.83 15.51
C VAL A 104 -4.92 3.86 16.45
N GLY A 105 -5.17 4.13 17.72
CA GLY A 105 -4.11 4.18 18.74
C GLY A 105 -3.28 5.47 18.78
N MET A 106 -3.60 6.48 17.93
CA MET A 106 -2.96 7.80 17.99
C MET A 106 -3.14 8.45 19.36
N ARG A 107 -2.07 9.08 19.86
CA ARG A 107 -2.10 9.86 21.10
C ARG A 107 -1.47 11.22 20.90
N GLU A 108 -1.88 12.20 21.70
CA GLU A 108 -1.33 13.55 21.62
C GLU A 108 0.08 13.64 22.23
N ASP A 109 0.33 12.89 23.28
CA ASP A 109 1.58 12.86 24.05
C ASP A 109 2.70 12.04 23.36
N ASP A 110 2.34 11.17 22.41
CA ASP A 110 3.28 10.35 21.66
C ASP A 110 2.95 10.38 20.14
N PRO A 111 3.71 11.12 19.35
CA PRO A 111 3.45 11.24 17.91
C PRO A 111 3.47 9.92 17.14
N ARG A 112 4.17 8.90 17.65
CA ARG A 112 4.32 7.59 16.99
C ARG A 112 3.33 6.55 17.50
N ALA A 113 2.54 6.87 18.52
CA ALA A 113 1.56 5.93 19.06
C ALA A 113 0.57 5.48 17.98
N GLY A 114 0.35 4.17 17.88
CA GLY A 114 -0.58 3.57 16.92
C GLY A 114 -0.09 3.52 15.48
N VAL A 115 1.11 4.04 15.16
CA VAL A 115 1.72 3.88 13.83
C VAL A 115 2.13 2.41 13.67
N LEU A 116 1.65 1.78 12.61
CA LEU A 116 1.98 0.41 12.25
C LEU A 116 3.15 0.39 11.26
N TRP A 117 3.80 -0.77 11.16
CA TRP A 117 4.97 -0.98 10.31
C TRP A 117 4.85 -2.31 9.58
N ALA A 118 5.21 -2.36 8.30
CA ALA A 118 5.29 -3.60 7.54
C ALA A 118 6.16 -4.64 8.27
N SER A 119 7.27 -4.19 8.85
CA SER A 119 8.19 -5.03 9.63
C SER A 119 7.58 -5.68 10.88
N ASN A 120 6.45 -5.18 11.39
CA ASN A 120 5.71 -5.84 12.49
C ASN A 120 5.18 -7.22 12.08
N TYR A 121 5.01 -7.46 10.78
CA TYR A 121 4.40 -8.66 10.22
C TYR A 121 5.39 -9.59 9.53
N PHE A 122 6.70 -9.31 9.56
CA PHE A 122 7.71 -10.11 8.87
C PHE A 122 7.71 -11.58 9.29
N ASP A 123 7.54 -11.86 10.60
CA ASP A 123 7.44 -13.23 11.09
C ASP A 123 6.25 -13.95 10.45
N GLN A 124 5.08 -13.33 10.46
CA GLN A 124 3.86 -13.92 9.92
C GLN A 124 3.93 -14.11 8.41
N MET A 125 4.51 -13.14 7.69
CA MET A 125 4.72 -13.25 6.24
C MET A 125 5.70 -14.38 5.88
N TYR A 126 6.73 -14.59 6.72
CA TYR A 126 7.66 -15.69 6.57
C TYR A 126 6.97 -17.05 6.75
N GLU A 127 6.12 -17.20 7.77
CA GLU A 127 5.32 -18.40 7.98
C GLU A 127 4.37 -18.67 6.79
N PHE A 128 3.75 -17.62 6.25
CA PHE A 128 2.93 -17.75 5.04
C PHE A 128 3.76 -18.16 3.82
N ALA A 129 5.00 -17.69 3.69
CA ALA A 129 5.89 -18.12 2.62
C ALA A 129 6.27 -19.61 2.73
N ILE A 130 6.56 -20.09 3.95
CA ILE A 130 6.76 -21.53 4.25
C ILE A 130 5.51 -22.34 3.86
N GLU A 131 4.33 -21.84 4.21
CA GLU A 131 3.06 -22.48 3.85
C GLU A 131 2.86 -22.53 2.33
N ALA A 132 3.14 -21.44 1.62
CA ALA A 132 3.06 -21.37 0.16
C ALA A 132 4.02 -22.38 -0.52
N ILE A 133 5.24 -22.57 0.00
CA ILE A 133 6.18 -23.60 -0.47
C ILE A 133 5.59 -24.99 -0.23
N LYS A 134 5.09 -25.29 0.98
CA LYS A 134 4.49 -26.59 1.33
C LYS A 134 3.29 -26.93 0.48
N LYS A 135 2.53 -25.92 0.03
CA LYS A 135 1.40 -26.08 -0.90
C LYS A 135 1.83 -26.19 -2.37
N GLY A 136 3.14 -26.11 -2.66
CA GLY A 136 3.68 -26.11 -4.04
C GLY A 136 3.32 -24.85 -4.83
N ARG A 137 3.06 -23.72 -4.13
CA ARG A 137 2.68 -22.42 -4.70
C ARG A 137 3.85 -21.46 -4.79
N ALA A 138 5.02 -21.83 -4.27
CA ALA A 138 6.25 -21.03 -4.36
C ALA A 138 7.47 -21.91 -4.52
N TYR A 139 8.54 -21.37 -5.11
CA TYR A 139 9.81 -22.04 -5.32
C TYR A 139 10.98 -21.07 -5.22
N VAL A 140 12.15 -21.56 -4.80
CA VAL A 140 13.40 -20.81 -4.81
C VAL A 140 13.99 -20.85 -6.20
N CYS A 141 14.33 -19.68 -6.74
CA CYS A 141 14.85 -19.47 -8.08
C CYS A 141 16.28 -18.88 -8.00
N ASP A 142 17.20 -19.47 -8.74
CA ASP A 142 18.61 -19.04 -8.78
C ASP A 142 18.90 -18.09 -9.95
N LEU A 143 17.88 -17.68 -10.70
CA LEU A 143 18.03 -16.67 -11.75
C LEU A 143 18.29 -15.31 -11.12
N THR A 144 19.21 -14.55 -11.70
CA THR A 144 19.45 -13.15 -11.36
C THR A 144 18.26 -12.28 -11.74
N ALA A 145 18.18 -11.07 -11.20
CA ALA A 145 17.10 -10.11 -11.52
C ALA A 145 17.02 -9.80 -13.02
N GLU A 146 18.19 -9.73 -13.69
CA GLU A 146 18.27 -9.51 -15.14
C GLU A 146 17.73 -10.72 -15.92
N GLU A 147 18.09 -11.94 -15.54
CA GLU A 147 17.56 -13.16 -16.15
C GLU A 147 16.08 -13.33 -15.94
N VAL A 148 15.57 -13.05 -14.73
CA VAL A 148 14.13 -13.03 -14.44
C VAL A 148 13.41 -12.00 -15.34
N SER A 149 13.95 -10.80 -15.48
CA SER A 149 13.39 -9.78 -16.37
C SER A 149 13.36 -10.22 -17.82
N ARG A 150 14.44 -10.83 -18.32
CA ARG A 150 14.56 -11.32 -19.71
C ARG A 150 13.60 -12.48 -19.99
N THR A 151 13.46 -13.41 -19.05
CA THR A 151 12.63 -14.61 -19.22
C THR A 151 11.14 -14.37 -18.96
N ARG A 152 10.75 -13.24 -18.34
CA ARG A 152 9.36 -12.90 -18.07
C ARG A 152 8.52 -12.72 -19.33
N GLY A 153 9.14 -12.44 -20.48
CA GLY A 153 8.43 -12.18 -21.73
C GLY A 153 7.90 -10.73 -21.81
N THR A 154 6.97 -10.52 -22.73
CA THR A 154 6.38 -9.20 -23.01
C THR A 154 4.85 -9.26 -22.96
N LEU A 155 4.17 -8.14 -23.19
CA LEU A 155 2.70 -8.11 -23.28
C LEU A 155 2.17 -8.98 -24.44
N THR A 156 2.98 -9.19 -25.48
CA THR A 156 2.60 -9.93 -26.70
C THR A 156 3.26 -11.31 -26.82
N ALA A 157 4.20 -11.64 -25.93
CA ALA A 157 4.90 -12.92 -25.92
C ALA A 157 4.90 -13.53 -24.51
N PRO A 158 4.61 -14.84 -24.38
CA PRO A 158 4.69 -15.51 -23.09
C PRO A 158 6.09 -15.49 -22.51
N GLY A 159 6.20 -15.66 -21.21
CA GLY A 159 7.47 -15.89 -20.53
C GLY A 159 7.94 -17.33 -20.66
N GLN A 160 9.16 -17.56 -20.18
CA GLN A 160 9.78 -18.88 -20.10
C GLN A 160 9.84 -19.32 -18.64
N GLU A 161 9.49 -20.57 -18.38
CA GLU A 161 9.61 -21.15 -17.04
C GLU A 161 11.08 -21.20 -16.61
N SER A 162 11.31 -20.90 -15.33
CA SER A 162 12.62 -21.07 -14.73
C SER A 162 13.00 -22.55 -14.66
N PRO A 163 14.26 -22.94 -14.92
CA PRO A 163 14.72 -24.32 -14.73
C PRO A 163 14.58 -24.79 -13.29
N TYR A 164 14.44 -23.89 -12.34
CA TYR A 164 14.31 -24.16 -10.90
C TYR A 164 12.84 -24.29 -10.44
N ARG A 165 11.89 -24.09 -11.32
CA ARG A 165 10.46 -24.02 -11.01
C ARG A 165 9.89 -25.32 -10.43
N ASN A 166 10.51 -26.45 -10.78
CA ASN A 166 10.02 -27.77 -10.41
C ASN A 166 10.89 -28.47 -9.35
N ARG A 167 11.66 -27.72 -8.56
CA ARG A 167 12.31 -28.22 -7.35
C ARG A 167 11.31 -28.84 -6.39
N SER A 168 11.71 -29.86 -5.65
CA SER A 168 10.84 -30.47 -4.62
C SER A 168 10.51 -29.47 -3.50
N VAL A 169 9.45 -29.77 -2.75
CA VAL A 169 9.05 -28.94 -1.59
C VAL A 169 10.19 -28.93 -0.56
N GLU A 170 10.80 -30.08 -0.30
CA GLU A 170 11.89 -30.25 0.67
C GLU A 170 13.11 -29.40 0.29
N GLU A 171 13.53 -29.43 -0.98
CA GLU A 171 14.65 -28.63 -1.48
C GLU A 171 14.35 -27.13 -1.37
N ASN A 172 13.13 -26.72 -1.73
CA ASN A 172 12.72 -25.31 -1.62
C ASN A 172 12.70 -24.83 -0.16
N LEU A 173 12.22 -25.64 0.78
CA LEU A 173 12.22 -25.30 2.21
C LEU A 173 13.65 -25.15 2.76
N GLU A 174 14.55 -26.09 2.42
CA GLU A 174 15.95 -26.03 2.83
C GLU A 174 16.65 -24.78 2.28
N LEU A 175 16.47 -24.49 0.99
CA LEU A 175 17.06 -23.31 0.34
C LEU A 175 16.51 -22.01 0.92
N PHE A 176 15.21 -21.92 1.17
CA PHE A 176 14.60 -20.72 1.73
C PHE A 176 15.06 -20.48 3.17
N GLU A 177 15.21 -21.54 3.97
CA GLU A 177 15.79 -21.45 5.31
C GLU A 177 17.26 -20.99 5.29
N ARG A 178 18.05 -21.46 4.33
CA ARG A 178 19.44 -21.00 4.14
C ARG A 178 19.49 -19.53 3.74
N MET A 179 18.56 -19.08 2.87
CA MET A 179 18.41 -17.66 2.56
C MET A 179 18.10 -16.86 3.84
N ARG A 180 17.18 -17.35 4.69
CA ARG A 180 16.80 -16.72 5.95
C ARG A 180 17.95 -16.62 6.96
N ARG A 181 18.86 -17.61 6.98
CA ARG A 181 20.03 -17.65 7.86
C ARG A 181 21.20 -16.81 7.35
N GLY A 182 21.08 -16.17 6.20
CA GLY A 182 22.13 -15.35 5.62
C GLY A 182 23.30 -16.15 4.99
N GLU A 183 23.08 -17.42 4.69
CA GLU A 183 24.09 -18.28 4.07
C GLU A 183 24.21 -18.08 2.55
N VAL A 184 23.35 -17.24 1.97
CA VAL A 184 23.23 -17.07 0.52
C VAL A 184 23.48 -15.59 0.17
N PRO A 185 24.40 -15.28 -0.78
CA PRO A 185 24.70 -13.91 -1.15
C PRO A 185 23.52 -13.19 -1.81
N ASP A 186 23.54 -11.85 -1.71
CA ASP A 186 22.57 -10.96 -2.34
C ASP A 186 22.50 -11.18 -3.86
N GLY A 187 21.29 -11.11 -4.41
CA GLY A 187 21.05 -11.20 -5.85
C GLY A 187 21.22 -12.59 -6.47
N THR A 188 21.58 -13.63 -5.70
CA THR A 188 21.83 -14.97 -6.23
C THR A 188 20.60 -15.89 -6.17
N LYS A 189 19.66 -15.62 -5.26
CA LYS A 189 18.42 -16.38 -5.14
C LYS A 189 17.25 -15.46 -4.76
N THR A 190 16.07 -15.87 -5.20
CA THR A 190 14.79 -15.24 -4.80
C THR A 190 13.77 -16.33 -4.52
N LEU A 191 12.77 -16.05 -3.67
CA LEU A 191 11.54 -16.84 -3.61
C LEU A 191 10.55 -16.28 -4.62
N ARG A 192 10.02 -17.13 -5.49
CA ARG A 192 9.03 -16.77 -6.51
C ARG A 192 7.73 -17.52 -6.33
N ALA A 193 6.61 -16.85 -6.60
CA ALA A 193 5.31 -17.51 -6.73
C ALA A 193 5.30 -18.44 -7.95
N LYS A 194 4.57 -19.55 -7.86
CA LYS A 194 4.37 -20.51 -8.94
C LYS A 194 2.96 -20.35 -9.50
N ILE A 195 2.80 -19.51 -10.54
CA ILE A 195 1.51 -19.17 -11.13
C ILE A 195 1.43 -19.63 -12.59
N ASP A 196 1.73 -18.75 -13.55
CA ASP A 196 1.66 -19.04 -14.98
C ASP A 196 2.55 -18.09 -15.78
N MET A 197 3.59 -18.58 -16.41
CA MET A 197 4.51 -17.78 -17.22
C MET A 197 3.91 -17.33 -18.56
N ALA A 198 2.74 -17.85 -18.96
CA ALA A 198 1.99 -17.41 -20.15
C ALA A 198 0.85 -16.42 -19.82
N HIS A 199 0.64 -16.09 -18.56
CA HIS A 199 -0.45 -15.19 -18.14
C HIS A 199 -0.39 -13.83 -18.85
N PRO A 200 -1.51 -13.26 -19.34
CA PRO A 200 -1.53 -11.96 -20.03
C PRO A 200 -1.07 -10.80 -19.13
N ASN A 201 -1.37 -10.86 -17.83
CA ASN A 201 -0.87 -9.90 -16.85
C ASN A 201 0.55 -10.29 -16.41
N LEU A 202 1.54 -9.44 -16.68
CA LEU A 202 2.95 -9.66 -16.35
C LEU A 202 3.19 -9.85 -14.85
N ASN A 203 2.35 -9.26 -13.98
CA ASN A 203 2.47 -9.41 -12.54
C ASN A 203 2.13 -10.83 -12.06
N MET A 204 1.42 -11.61 -12.87
CA MET A 204 1.05 -13.00 -12.59
C MET A 204 2.06 -14.03 -13.16
N ARG A 205 3.16 -13.57 -13.77
CA ARG A 205 4.20 -14.44 -14.34
C ARG A 205 5.29 -14.74 -13.32
N ASP A 206 5.00 -15.66 -12.42
CA ASP A 206 5.88 -16.11 -11.33
C ASP A 206 6.65 -14.95 -10.66
N PRO A 207 5.94 -14.00 -10.02
CA PRO A 207 6.55 -12.82 -9.43
C PRO A 207 7.46 -13.18 -8.24
N VAL A 208 8.44 -12.32 -7.97
CA VAL A 208 9.31 -12.43 -6.80
C VAL A 208 8.53 -12.09 -5.53
N MET A 209 8.58 -12.97 -4.54
CA MET A 209 8.00 -12.80 -3.20
C MET A 209 9.01 -12.29 -2.19
N TYR A 210 10.24 -12.86 -2.19
CA TYR A 210 11.34 -12.48 -1.31
C TYR A 210 12.64 -12.29 -2.09
N ARG A 211 13.41 -11.31 -1.66
CA ARG A 211 14.80 -11.07 -2.10
C ARG A 211 15.76 -11.12 -0.91
N ILE A 212 17.04 -11.35 -1.18
CA ILE A 212 18.11 -11.33 -0.18
C ILE A 212 18.72 -9.93 -0.17
N VAL A 213 18.85 -9.33 1.01
CA VAL A 213 19.52 -8.05 1.24
C VAL A 213 20.20 -8.10 2.62
N HIS A 214 21.53 -8.14 2.65
CA HIS A 214 22.29 -8.05 3.88
C HIS A 214 22.48 -6.58 4.28
N ALA A 215 21.48 -6.04 4.96
CA ALA A 215 21.48 -4.68 5.47
C ALA A 215 20.77 -4.62 6.83
N THR A 216 21.25 -3.74 7.71
CA THR A 216 20.61 -3.50 9.00
C THR A 216 19.27 -2.74 8.79
N HIS A 217 18.19 -3.31 9.28
CA HIS A 217 16.86 -2.71 9.19
C HIS A 217 16.60 -1.83 10.43
N HIS A 218 15.99 -0.65 10.25
CA HIS A 218 15.80 0.33 11.32
C HIS A 218 14.97 -0.18 12.51
N ASN A 219 13.97 -1.06 12.28
CA ASN A 219 13.13 -1.62 13.34
C ASN A 219 13.58 -3.01 13.80
N THR A 220 14.08 -3.85 12.88
CA THR A 220 14.37 -5.26 13.19
C THR A 220 15.87 -5.55 13.31
N GLY A 221 16.73 -4.54 13.10
CA GLY A 221 18.18 -4.71 13.14
C GLY A 221 18.66 -5.73 12.11
N ASP A 222 19.57 -6.62 12.53
CA ASP A 222 20.15 -7.67 11.68
C ASP A 222 19.37 -9.01 11.78
N ARG A 223 18.14 -8.97 12.29
CA ARG A 223 17.32 -10.18 12.44
C ARG A 223 16.95 -10.81 11.09
N TRP A 224 16.81 -10.01 10.04
CA TRP A 224 16.40 -10.42 8.71
C TRP A 224 17.49 -10.09 7.70
N CYS A 225 17.68 -10.97 6.71
CA CYS A 225 18.48 -10.76 5.51
C CYS A 225 17.70 -11.17 4.25
N ILE A 226 16.43 -11.56 4.41
CA ILE A 226 15.46 -11.70 3.33
C ILE A 226 14.29 -10.75 3.60
N TYR A 227 13.83 -10.06 2.56
CA TYR A 227 12.79 -9.06 2.67
C TYR A 227 11.68 -9.33 1.67
N PRO A 228 10.41 -9.18 2.10
CA PRO A 228 9.28 -9.37 1.21
C PRO A 228 9.23 -8.28 0.14
N MET A 229 8.77 -8.65 -1.04
CA MET A 229 8.44 -7.68 -2.08
C MET A 229 7.05 -7.07 -1.79
N TYR A 230 6.82 -5.87 -2.29
CA TYR A 230 5.58 -5.12 -2.09
C TYR A 230 4.31 -5.96 -2.33
N ASP A 231 4.23 -6.67 -3.46
CA ASP A 231 3.03 -7.44 -3.81
C ASP A 231 2.75 -8.60 -2.84
N TRP A 232 3.80 -9.18 -2.25
CA TRP A 232 3.65 -10.20 -1.20
C TRP A 232 3.22 -9.59 0.13
N ALA A 233 3.86 -8.50 0.55
CA ALA A 233 3.65 -7.90 1.86
C ALA A 233 2.27 -7.25 1.99
N HIS A 234 1.91 -6.42 1.02
CA HIS A 234 0.78 -5.50 1.08
C HIS A 234 -0.58 -6.17 1.39
N GLY A 235 -0.90 -7.28 0.72
CA GLY A 235 -2.14 -8.01 0.95
C GLY A 235 -2.21 -8.63 2.35
N PHE A 236 -1.09 -9.16 2.86
CA PHE A 236 -1.04 -9.76 4.19
C PHE A 236 -1.06 -8.73 5.31
N GLU A 237 -0.41 -7.59 5.13
CA GLU A 237 -0.53 -6.48 6.07
C GLU A 237 -1.98 -6.03 6.21
N ASP A 238 -2.67 -5.81 5.10
CA ASP A 238 -4.08 -5.45 5.09
C ASP A 238 -4.96 -6.54 5.75
N SER A 239 -4.67 -7.81 5.47
CA SER A 239 -5.36 -8.95 6.07
C SER A 239 -5.18 -9.01 7.59
N LEU A 240 -3.94 -8.90 8.07
CA LEU A 240 -3.58 -8.98 9.48
C LEU A 240 -4.11 -7.80 10.30
N GLU A 241 -4.19 -6.62 9.70
CA GLU A 241 -4.80 -5.44 10.30
C GLU A 241 -6.33 -5.43 10.25
N GLY A 242 -6.95 -6.36 9.48
CA GLY A 242 -8.39 -6.42 9.31
C GLY A 242 -8.95 -5.27 8.47
N ILE A 243 -8.14 -4.72 7.57
CA ILE A 243 -8.56 -3.72 6.58
C ILE A 243 -9.67 -4.31 5.71
N THR A 244 -10.75 -3.57 5.53
CA THR A 244 -11.87 -4.03 4.71
C THR A 244 -11.77 -3.54 3.28
N HIS A 245 -11.44 -2.26 3.11
CA HIS A 245 -11.35 -1.58 1.82
C HIS A 245 -9.93 -1.04 1.65
N SER A 246 -9.16 -1.75 0.84
CA SER A 246 -7.77 -1.45 0.49
C SER A 246 -7.75 -0.48 -0.68
N ILE A 247 -7.83 0.83 -0.40
CA ILE A 247 -8.00 1.87 -1.41
C ILE A 247 -6.63 2.41 -1.84
N CYS A 248 -6.35 2.36 -3.15
CA CYS A 248 -5.09 2.79 -3.75
C CYS A 248 -5.31 3.49 -5.10
N THR A 249 -4.22 3.88 -5.78
CA THR A 249 -4.31 4.51 -7.11
C THR A 249 -4.37 3.48 -8.24
N LEU A 250 -4.85 3.90 -9.43
CA LEU A 250 -5.02 3.05 -10.62
C LEU A 250 -3.73 2.34 -11.09
N GLU A 251 -2.57 2.84 -10.71
CA GLU A 251 -1.30 2.19 -11.03
C GLU A 251 -1.18 0.78 -10.43
N PHE A 252 -1.97 0.46 -9.41
CA PHE A 252 -2.05 -0.86 -8.78
C PHE A 252 -3.17 -1.76 -9.31
N GLU A 253 -3.96 -1.33 -10.31
CA GLU A 253 -5.07 -2.12 -10.85
C GLU A 253 -4.59 -3.49 -11.39
N ASN A 254 -3.47 -3.50 -12.10
CA ASN A 254 -2.87 -4.74 -12.60
C ASN A 254 -2.22 -5.61 -11.51
N HIS A 255 -2.02 -5.07 -10.30
CA HIS A 255 -1.51 -5.81 -9.13
C HIS A 255 -2.63 -6.51 -8.34
N ARG A 256 -3.89 -6.04 -8.46
CA ARG A 256 -5.02 -6.61 -7.71
C ARG A 256 -5.21 -8.13 -7.92
N PRO A 257 -5.11 -8.71 -9.14
CA PRO A 257 -5.19 -10.17 -9.29
C PRO A 257 -4.14 -10.93 -8.49
N LEU A 258 -2.93 -10.36 -8.34
CA LEU A 258 -1.85 -10.95 -7.54
C LEU A 258 -2.11 -10.80 -6.04
N TYR A 259 -2.63 -9.64 -5.61
CA TYR A 259 -3.08 -9.39 -4.24
C TYR A 259 -4.12 -10.44 -3.80
N ASP A 260 -5.14 -10.66 -4.61
CA ASP A 260 -6.18 -11.65 -4.33
C ASP A 260 -5.59 -13.07 -4.33
N TRP A 261 -4.77 -13.42 -5.32
CA TRP A 261 -4.17 -14.73 -5.46
C TRP A 261 -3.33 -15.13 -4.24
N PHE A 262 -2.52 -14.23 -3.68
CA PHE A 262 -1.72 -14.52 -2.49
C PHE A 262 -2.59 -14.85 -1.27
N ILE A 263 -3.65 -14.10 -1.04
CA ILE A 263 -4.58 -14.37 0.08
C ILE A 263 -5.33 -15.69 -0.15
N GLU A 264 -5.75 -15.95 -1.39
CA GLU A 264 -6.47 -17.17 -1.77
C GLU A 264 -5.63 -18.43 -1.54
N ILE A 265 -4.36 -18.45 -1.96
CA ILE A 265 -3.49 -19.61 -1.77
C ILE A 265 -3.22 -19.91 -0.29
N ILE A 266 -3.12 -18.88 0.54
CA ILE A 266 -3.01 -19.08 2.00
C ILE A 266 -4.32 -19.61 2.55
N ASN A 267 -5.47 -19.17 2.04
CA ASN A 267 -6.78 -19.65 2.47
C ASN A 267 -7.14 -21.06 1.92
N GLU A 268 -6.42 -21.58 0.93
CA GLU A 268 -6.59 -22.97 0.48
C GLU A 268 -6.42 -23.96 1.64
N GLY A 269 -7.45 -24.78 1.91
CA GLY A 269 -7.46 -25.77 3.00
C GLY A 269 -7.60 -25.19 4.41
N ARG A 270 -7.82 -23.89 4.54
CA ARG A 270 -8.21 -23.24 5.80
C ARG A 270 -9.73 -23.20 5.92
N THR A 271 -10.24 -23.19 7.15
CA THR A 271 -11.68 -23.15 7.44
C THR A 271 -12.01 -21.97 8.36
N ASP A 272 -13.28 -21.57 8.39
CA ASP A 272 -13.70 -20.42 9.20
C ASP A 272 -13.59 -20.70 10.71
N ASP A 273 -13.78 -21.95 11.12
CA ASP A 273 -13.66 -22.44 12.50
C ASP A 273 -12.22 -22.83 12.90
N GLY A 274 -11.29 -22.89 11.94
CA GLY A 274 -9.90 -23.29 12.17
C GLY A 274 -9.65 -24.79 12.25
N SER A 275 -10.62 -25.62 11.92
CA SER A 275 -10.49 -27.10 11.93
C SER A 275 -9.76 -27.67 10.70
N GLY A 276 -9.53 -26.86 9.69
CA GLY A 276 -8.82 -27.27 8.48
C GLY A 276 -7.33 -27.55 8.71
N PRO A 277 -6.66 -28.28 7.80
CA PRO A 277 -5.25 -28.67 7.95
C PRO A 277 -4.27 -27.51 8.05
N TRP A 278 -4.68 -26.32 7.63
CA TRP A 278 -3.89 -25.09 7.69
C TRP A 278 -4.43 -24.07 8.70
N GLY A 279 -5.43 -24.44 9.50
CA GLY A 279 -6.02 -23.60 10.52
C GLY A 279 -7.12 -22.68 10.02
N LYS A 280 -7.28 -21.54 10.68
CA LYS A 280 -8.35 -20.58 10.41
C LYS A 280 -8.05 -19.73 9.18
N LYS A 281 -9.06 -19.44 8.37
CA LYS A 281 -8.96 -18.50 7.25
C LYS A 281 -8.47 -17.12 7.72
N ILE A 282 -7.56 -16.55 6.96
CA ILE A 282 -7.17 -15.15 7.12
C ILE A 282 -8.18 -14.25 6.42
N HIS A 283 -8.29 -13.03 6.90
CA HIS A 283 -9.18 -12.02 6.35
C HIS A 283 -8.79 -11.66 4.91
N HIS A 284 -9.79 -11.52 4.02
CA HIS A 284 -9.58 -11.11 2.62
C HIS A 284 -10.17 -9.71 2.42
N PRO A 285 -9.35 -8.65 2.44
CA PRO A 285 -9.76 -7.29 2.11
C PRO A 285 -10.18 -7.17 0.65
N GLN A 286 -10.80 -6.06 0.27
CA GLN A 286 -11.00 -5.73 -1.14
C GLN A 286 -10.15 -4.56 -1.57
N GLN A 287 -9.27 -4.77 -2.54
CA GLN A 287 -8.53 -3.69 -3.18
C GLN A 287 -9.45 -2.92 -4.15
N ILE A 288 -9.40 -1.58 -4.08
CA ILE A 288 -10.21 -0.68 -4.90
C ILE A 288 -9.30 0.46 -5.36
N GLU A 289 -9.28 0.71 -6.67
CA GLU A 289 -8.40 1.71 -7.26
C GLU A 289 -9.16 2.94 -7.73
N PHE A 290 -8.52 4.11 -7.55
CA PHE A 290 -9.03 5.40 -8.05
C PHE A 290 -7.95 6.17 -8.82
N ALA A 291 -8.38 7.09 -9.69
CA ALA A 291 -7.47 7.91 -10.47
C ALA A 291 -6.64 8.85 -9.57
N ARG A 292 -5.33 8.83 -9.76
CA ARG A 292 -4.42 9.74 -9.04
C ARG A 292 -4.72 11.20 -9.39
N LEU A 293 -4.22 12.11 -8.56
CA LEU A 293 -4.23 13.54 -8.85
C LEU A 293 -3.12 13.88 -9.85
N ASN A 294 -3.49 14.44 -10.99
CA ASN A 294 -2.58 15.07 -11.92
C ASN A 294 -2.84 16.58 -11.95
N LEU A 295 -1.78 17.38 -11.84
CA LEU A 295 -1.85 18.84 -11.87
C LEU A 295 -1.06 19.38 -13.06
N THR A 296 -1.58 20.41 -13.72
CA THR A 296 -0.79 21.16 -14.72
C THR A 296 0.38 21.86 -14.03
N TYR A 297 1.47 22.08 -14.75
CA TYR A 297 2.66 22.84 -14.30
C TYR A 297 3.27 22.38 -12.98
N THR A 298 2.89 21.20 -12.47
CA THR A 298 3.34 20.71 -11.16
C THR A 298 4.03 19.35 -11.28
N VAL A 299 5.28 19.28 -10.83
CA VAL A 299 6.03 18.03 -10.76
C VAL A 299 5.75 17.31 -9.45
N MET A 300 5.15 16.13 -9.52
CA MET A 300 4.88 15.27 -8.34
C MET A 300 5.77 14.00 -8.31
N SER A 301 6.72 13.89 -9.24
CA SER A 301 7.68 12.77 -9.23
C SER A 301 8.66 12.93 -8.10
N LYS A 302 8.64 12.01 -7.13
CA LYS A 302 9.53 11.98 -5.98
C LYS A 302 11.01 12.09 -6.36
N ARG A 303 11.44 11.35 -7.38
CA ARG A 303 12.83 11.41 -7.88
C ARG A 303 13.21 12.81 -8.34
N ARG A 304 12.30 13.52 -9.05
CA ARG A 304 12.56 14.89 -9.52
C ARG A 304 12.51 15.90 -8.39
N LEU A 305 11.61 15.74 -7.42
CA LEU A 305 11.55 16.58 -6.24
C LEU A 305 12.83 16.44 -5.39
N LEU A 306 13.30 15.20 -5.19
CA LEU A 306 14.57 14.92 -4.52
C LEU A 306 15.77 15.57 -5.25
N GLN A 307 15.76 15.56 -6.58
CA GLN A 307 16.78 16.21 -7.39
C GLN A 307 16.82 17.72 -7.13
N LEU A 308 15.66 18.39 -7.08
CA LEU A 308 15.58 19.81 -6.77
C LEU A 308 16.20 20.16 -5.40
N VAL A 309 15.98 19.30 -4.40
CA VAL A 309 16.56 19.45 -3.07
C VAL A 309 18.08 19.21 -3.09
N LYS A 310 18.52 18.10 -3.69
CA LYS A 310 19.94 17.71 -3.73
C LYS A 310 20.82 18.68 -4.51
N GLU A 311 20.31 19.24 -5.61
CA GLU A 311 21.03 20.20 -6.46
C GLU A 311 20.88 21.64 -5.97
N GLY A 312 20.17 21.89 -4.85
CA GLY A 312 20.05 23.21 -4.22
C GLY A 312 19.16 24.19 -4.97
N TYR A 313 18.30 23.74 -5.89
CA TYR A 313 17.30 24.61 -6.55
C TYR A 313 16.23 25.09 -5.57
N VAL A 314 15.97 24.34 -4.54
CA VAL A 314 15.09 24.67 -3.41
C VAL A 314 15.84 24.50 -2.10
N ARG A 315 15.39 25.18 -1.03
CA ARG A 315 16.05 25.16 0.29
C ARG A 315 15.89 23.86 1.06
N GLY A 316 14.90 23.03 0.69
CA GLY A 316 14.57 21.78 1.33
C GLY A 316 13.19 21.30 0.88
N TRP A 317 12.73 20.24 1.48
CA TRP A 317 11.43 19.63 1.19
C TRP A 317 10.24 20.51 1.58
N ASP A 318 10.42 21.43 2.53
CA ASP A 318 9.43 22.39 3.02
C ASP A 318 9.48 23.74 2.28
N ASP A 319 10.27 23.85 1.20
CA ASP A 319 10.32 25.08 0.40
C ASP A 319 8.92 25.42 -0.14
N PRO A 320 8.43 26.66 0.02
CA PRO A 320 7.09 27.07 -0.44
C PRO A 320 6.83 26.86 -1.94
N ARG A 321 7.85 26.64 -2.74
CA ARG A 321 7.73 26.30 -4.18
C ARG A 321 7.49 24.82 -4.44
N MET A 322 7.67 23.98 -3.41
CA MET A 322 7.46 22.53 -3.51
C MET A 322 5.98 22.16 -3.35
N PRO A 323 5.48 21.16 -4.09
CA PRO A 323 4.11 20.66 -3.93
C PRO A 323 3.96 19.68 -2.77
N THR A 324 4.94 19.63 -1.87
CA THR A 324 4.89 18.87 -0.63
C THR A 324 3.86 19.46 0.33
N ILE A 325 3.28 18.64 1.19
CA ILE A 325 2.33 19.12 2.21
C ILE A 325 3.01 20.13 3.13
N SER A 326 4.24 19.84 3.57
CA SER A 326 5.06 20.76 4.38
C SER A 326 5.38 22.07 3.65
N GLY A 327 5.68 22.04 2.35
CA GLY A 327 5.90 23.23 1.52
C GLY A 327 4.64 24.08 1.37
N MET A 328 3.49 23.44 1.14
CA MET A 328 2.19 24.12 1.05
C MET A 328 1.80 24.75 2.40
N ARG A 329 2.00 24.03 3.51
CA ARG A 329 1.79 24.56 4.87
C ARG A 329 2.65 25.80 5.11
N ARG A 330 3.93 25.76 4.76
CA ARG A 330 4.84 26.91 4.88
C ARG A 330 4.47 28.06 3.96
N ARG A 331 3.86 27.77 2.81
CA ARG A 331 3.32 28.77 1.88
C ARG A 331 2.05 29.45 2.41
N GLY A 332 1.41 28.91 3.46
CA GLY A 332 0.24 29.49 4.11
C GLY A 332 -1.10 28.80 3.76
N PHE A 333 -1.08 27.66 3.08
CA PHE A 333 -2.29 26.87 2.94
C PHE A 333 -2.72 26.27 4.29
N THR A 334 -4.02 26.30 4.56
CA THR A 334 -4.57 25.65 5.75
C THR A 334 -4.97 24.20 5.45
N PRO A 335 -5.05 23.32 6.46
CA PRO A 335 -5.50 21.96 6.26
C PRO A 335 -6.92 21.88 5.69
N GLU A 336 -7.82 22.82 6.09
CA GLU A 336 -9.18 22.93 5.56
C GLU A 336 -9.17 23.20 4.05
N ALA A 337 -8.30 24.10 3.57
CA ALA A 337 -8.18 24.41 2.15
C ALA A 337 -7.74 23.19 1.35
N ILE A 338 -6.78 22.39 1.86
CA ILE A 338 -6.31 21.17 1.22
C ILE A 338 -7.42 20.11 1.20
N ARG A 339 -8.12 19.90 2.33
CA ARG A 339 -9.25 18.95 2.39
C ARG A 339 -10.37 19.34 1.44
N GLU A 340 -10.74 20.62 1.39
CA GLU A 340 -11.77 21.13 0.49
C GLU A 340 -11.37 20.97 -0.99
N PHE A 341 -10.12 21.22 -1.32
CA PHE A 341 -9.58 20.97 -2.66
C PHE A 341 -9.72 19.48 -3.04
N CYS A 342 -9.29 18.57 -2.16
CA CYS A 342 -9.43 17.12 -2.38
C CYS A 342 -10.91 16.69 -2.55
N ARG A 343 -11.81 17.28 -1.75
CA ARG A 343 -13.27 17.04 -1.81
C ARG A 343 -13.85 17.49 -3.15
N ARG A 344 -13.46 18.66 -3.66
CA ARG A 344 -13.95 19.22 -4.93
C ARG A 344 -13.50 18.41 -6.14
N ILE A 345 -12.25 17.93 -6.13
CA ILE A 345 -11.73 17.04 -7.20
C ILE A 345 -12.55 15.77 -7.27
N GLY A 346 -12.97 15.25 -6.11
CA GLY A 346 -13.73 14.01 -6.02
C GLY A 346 -12.94 12.76 -6.35
N VAL A 347 -13.67 11.65 -6.58
CA VAL A 347 -13.13 10.32 -6.82
C VAL A 347 -13.66 9.78 -8.13
N SER A 348 -12.77 9.30 -9.00
CA SER A 348 -13.08 8.76 -10.32
C SER A 348 -12.12 7.64 -10.68
N LYS A 349 -12.51 6.74 -11.57
CA LYS A 349 -11.62 5.81 -12.27
C LYS A 349 -11.02 6.39 -13.55
N VAL A 350 -11.46 7.58 -13.96
CA VAL A 350 -10.94 8.24 -15.14
C VAL A 350 -9.85 9.22 -14.74
N GLU A 351 -8.66 9.06 -15.30
CA GLU A 351 -7.58 10.03 -15.11
C GLU A 351 -7.98 11.38 -15.69
N SER A 352 -7.83 12.41 -14.88
CA SER A 352 -8.06 13.80 -15.27
C SER A 352 -6.91 14.67 -14.76
N THR A 353 -6.68 15.80 -15.43
CA THR A 353 -5.70 16.80 -14.99
C THR A 353 -6.45 18.01 -14.50
N VAL A 354 -6.10 18.47 -13.31
CA VAL A 354 -6.63 19.69 -12.70
C VAL A 354 -5.70 20.84 -13.05
N ASP A 355 -6.23 21.93 -13.53
CA ASP A 355 -5.47 23.15 -13.81
C ASP A 355 -5.23 23.93 -12.52
N VAL A 356 -3.98 24.44 -12.36
CA VAL A 356 -3.51 25.11 -11.12
C VAL A 356 -3.32 26.61 -11.36
#